data_864cdb987581bea6facb4c69703e1b5a
#
_entry.id   864cdb987581bea6facb4c69703e1b5a
#
_cell.length_a   1.000
_cell.length_b   1.000
_cell.length_c   1.000
_cell.angle_alpha   90.00
_cell.angle_beta   90.00
_cell.angle_gamma   90.00
#
_symmetry.space_group_name_H-M   'P 1'
#
loop_
_entity.id
_entity.type
_entity.pdbx_description
1 polymer ?
#
loop_
_entity_poly.entity_id
_entity_poly.type
_entity_poly.pdbx_seq_one_letter_code
_entity_poly.pdbx_strand_id
1 'polypeptide(L)'
;MIWQPSILSLQVTLVASALILVFGLGLGIFLARVRFRGQIFVSTLLNLPLVLPPSVVGYFLLLALGRGSPIREWLRIDLLFTWQAGAIASAVVALPLMVESTRAAIANVSPELEAAARTLGSTEPEVLWRITLPLAHRGILAGFGLSVARGLGEFGATLMVAGSIPGRTQTLPLAIYDAVQMQRYGLANAMVLMMTAIAFALLWWVRHLESKQSPSQSPIAIRPEIDSEIDLEINSEVNPDEPIGGYSEAAPQLYPERSFQR
;
A
#
# COMPACT_ATOMS: atom_id res chain seq x y z
N MET A 1 3.67 5.60 35.17
CA MET A 1 3.58 6.74 34.24
C MET A 1 3.70 6.35 32.76
N ILE A 2 4.48 5.33 32.37
CA ILE A 2 4.61 4.87 30.97
C ILE A 2 3.40 3.99 30.54
N TRP A 3 2.80 3.27 31.46
CA TRP A 3 1.78 2.26 31.20
C TRP A 3 0.49 2.79 30.57
N GLN A 4 -0.01 3.95 31.03
CA GLN A 4 -1.26 4.53 30.51
C GLN A 4 -1.15 4.94 29.03
N PRO A 5 -0.13 5.71 28.57
CA PRO A 5 0.04 6.03 27.16
C PRO A 5 0.23 4.79 26.29
N SER A 6 0.85 3.73 26.81
CA SER A 6 1.07 2.48 26.07
C SER A 6 -0.22 1.71 25.81
N ILE A 7 -1.07 1.56 26.86
CA ILE A 7 -2.39 0.92 26.70
C ILE A 7 -3.25 1.73 25.75
N LEU A 8 -3.24 3.06 25.88
CA LEU A 8 -4.03 3.92 25.02
C LEU A 8 -3.56 3.88 23.57
N SER A 9 -2.24 3.86 23.33
CA SER A 9 -1.70 3.64 21.98
C SER A 9 -2.13 2.30 21.39
N LEU A 10 -2.11 1.23 22.19
CA LEU A 10 -2.57 -0.08 21.75
C LEU A 10 -4.06 -0.07 21.39
N GLN A 11 -4.88 0.54 22.26
CA GLN A 11 -6.33 0.67 22.03
C GLN A 11 -6.64 1.49 20.76
N VAL A 12 -5.99 2.64 20.58
CA VAL A 12 -6.12 3.49 19.40
C VAL A 12 -5.68 2.74 18.15
N THR A 13 -4.53 2.05 18.21
CA THR A 13 -4.00 1.28 17.08
C THR A 13 -4.91 0.11 16.72
N LEU A 14 -5.46 -0.62 17.67
CA LEU A 14 -6.38 -1.72 17.40
C LEU A 14 -7.64 -1.26 16.67
N VAL A 15 -8.25 -0.17 17.15
CA VAL A 15 -9.45 0.39 16.49
C VAL A 15 -9.10 0.97 15.12
N ALA A 16 -7.99 1.69 15.01
CA ALA A 16 -7.50 2.19 13.72
C ALA A 16 -7.24 1.04 12.74
N SER A 17 -6.63 -0.06 13.20
CA SER A 17 -6.36 -1.25 12.39
C SER A 17 -7.65 -1.91 11.88
N ALA A 18 -8.68 -1.98 12.71
CA ALA A 18 -9.99 -2.50 12.29
C ALA A 18 -10.61 -1.61 11.21
N LEU A 19 -10.54 -0.28 11.37
CA LEU A 19 -11.02 0.68 10.37
C LEU A 19 -10.22 0.58 9.06
N ILE A 20 -8.89 0.50 9.14
CA ILE A 20 -8.00 0.33 7.99
C ILE A 20 -8.32 -0.98 7.25
N LEU A 21 -8.53 -2.07 7.98
CA LEU A 21 -8.84 -3.36 7.37
C LEU A 21 -10.18 -3.31 6.64
N VAL A 22 -11.23 -2.81 7.28
CA VAL A 22 -12.58 -2.77 6.68
C VAL A 22 -12.62 -1.80 5.49
N PHE A 23 -12.25 -0.54 5.72
CA PHE A 23 -12.37 0.48 4.68
C PHE A 23 -11.24 0.42 3.65
N GLY A 24 -10.00 0.18 4.07
CA GLY A 24 -8.84 0.13 3.18
C GLY A 24 -8.87 -1.10 2.27
N LEU A 25 -9.20 -2.28 2.80
CA LEU A 25 -9.38 -3.50 2.00
C LEU A 25 -10.56 -3.35 1.04
N GLY A 26 -11.72 -2.87 1.54
CA GLY A 26 -12.91 -2.69 0.72
C GLY A 26 -12.68 -1.70 -0.44
N LEU A 27 -12.09 -0.53 -0.16
CA LEU A 27 -11.74 0.46 -1.17
C LEU A 27 -10.66 -0.05 -2.13
N GLY A 28 -9.66 -0.78 -1.62
CA GLY A 28 -8.60 -1.39 -2.43
C GLY A 28 -9.16 -2.39 -3.43
N ILE A 29 -10.03 -3.30 -3.00
CA ILE A 29 -10.72 -4.26 -3.87
C ILE A 29 -11.61 -3.53 -4.88
N PHE A 30 -12.40 -2.55 -4.43
CA PHE A 30 -13.27 -1.76 -5.30
C PHE A 30 -12.50 -1.07 -6.41
N LEU A 31 -11.42 -0.36 -6.07
CA LEU A 31 -10.58 0.34 -7.05
C LEU A 31 -9.76 -0.60 -7.94
N ALA A 32 -9.47 -1.82 -7.49
CA ALA A 32 -8.80 -2.84 -8.31
C ALA A 32 -9.74 -3.45 -9.37
N ARG A 33 -11.04 -3.60 -9.04
CA ARG A 33 -11.99 -4.35 -9.87
C ARG A 33 -12.92 -3.48 -10.69
N VAL A 34 -13.28 -2.30 -10.18
CA VAL A 34 -14.28 -1.45 -10.84
C VAL A 34 -13.59 -0.32 -11.59
N ARG A 35 -13.78 -0.28 -12.92
CA ARG A 35 -13.33 0.82 -13.76
C ARG A 35 -14.48 1.80 -13.96
N PHE A 36 -14.31 3.04 -13.54
CA PHE A 36 -15.30 4.10 -13.69
C PHE A 36 -14.67 5.43 -14.07
N ARG A 37 -15.49 6.31 -14.67
CA ARG A 37 -15.04 7.68 -14.98
C ARG A 37 -14.78 8.42 -13.67
N GLY A 38 -13.57 8.98 -13.50
CA GLY A 38 -13.14 9.65 -12.25
C GLY A 38 -12.36 8.78 -11.27
N GLN A 39 -12.04 7.53 -11.61
CA GLN A 39 -11.22 6.64 -10.77
C GLN A 39 -9.88 7.29 -10.40
N ILE A 40 -9.24 8.00 -11.33
CA ILE A 40 -7.98 8.74 -11.10
C ILE A 40 -8.19 9.80 -10.02
N PHE A 41 -9.26 10.58 -10.10
CA PHE A 41 -9.57 11.60 -9.10
C PHE A 41 -9.78 11.00 -7.71
N VAL A 42 -10.57 9.94 -7.60
CA VAL A 42 -10.79 9.24 -6.32
C VAL A 42 -9.51 8.64 -5.77
N SER A 43 -8.70 7.97 -6.59
CA SER A 43 -7.38 7.48 -6.19
C SER A 43 -6.48 8.60 -5.68
N THR A 44 -6.41 9.73 -6.39
CA THR A 44 -5.61 10.88 -5.99
C THR A 44 -6.10 11.45 -4.66
N LEU A 45 -7.40 11.59 -4.47
CA LEU A 45 -8.00 12.06 -3.22
C LEU A 45 -7.69 11.13 -2.04
N LEU A 46 -7.79 9.82 -2.25
CA LEU A 46 -7.45 8.82 -1.24
C LEU A 46 -5.97 8.85 -0.86
N ASN A 47 -5.09 9.23 -1.79
CA ASN A 47 -3.65 9.29 -1.57
C ASN A 47 -3.16 10.63 -1.00
N LEU A 48 -4.02 11.66 -0.92
CA LEU A 48 -3.67 12.96 -0.35
C LEU A 48 -3.07 12.88 1.07
N PRO A 49 -3.58 12.03 2.00
CA PRO A 49 -3.01 11.93 3.34
C PRO A 49 -1.56 11.45 3.39
N LEU A 50 -1.03 10.82 2.32
CA LEU A 50 0.38 10.44 2.25
C LEU A 50 1.31 11.63 1.95
N VAL A 51 0.81 12.61 1.22
CA VAL A 51 1.59 13.77 0.74
C VAL A 51 1.43 14.96 1.66
N LEU A 52 0.22 15.15 2.20
CA LEU A 52 -0.06 16.27 3.10
C LEU A 52 0.62 16.08 4.46
N PRO A 53 1.10 17.17 5.08
CA PRO A 53 1.53 17.12 6.47
C PRO A 53 0.41 16.56 7.37
N PRO A 54 0.72 15.67 8.33
CA PRO A 54 -0.30 15.07 9.20
C PRO A 54 -1.15 16.10 9.96
N SER A 55 -0.59 17.27 10.31
CA SER A 55 -1.32 18.37 10.92
C SER A 55 -2.41 18.95 10.01
N VAL A 56 -2.17 18.99 8.69
CA VAL A 56 -3.18 19.46 7.71
C VAL A 56 -4.32 18.44 7.61
N VAL A 57 -4.00 17.14 7.56
CA VAL A 57 -5.01 16.07 7.63
C VAL A 57 -5.83 16.18 8.91
N GLY A 58 -5.15 16.40 10.05
CA GLY A 58 -5.78 16.62 11.34
C GLY A 58 -6.72 17.84 11.34
N TYR A 59 -6.32 18.93 10.69
CA TYR A 59 -7.18 20.11 10.55
C TYR A 59 -8.46 19.82 9.74
N PHE A 60 -8.35 19.10 8.61
CA PHE A 60 -9.53 18.67 7.85
C PHE A 60 -10.44 17.77 8.68
N LEU A 61 -9.87 16.85 9.46
CA LEU A 61 -10.66 16.02 10.37
C LEU A 61 -11.31 16.82 11.48
N LEU A 62 -10.62 17.83 12.02
CA LEU A 62 -11.18 18.74 13.02
C LEU A 62 -12.40 19.49 12.45
N LEU A 63 -12.34 19.96 11.22
CA LEU A 63 -13.48 20.58 10.54
C LEU A 63 -14.60 19.55 10.30
N ALA A 64 -14.27 18.35 9.88
CA ALA A 64 -15.24 17.30 9.57
C ALA A 64 -15.98 16.74 10.80
N LEU A 65 -15.28 16.65 11.95
CA LEU A 65 -15.82 16.11 13.20
C LEU A 65 -16.29 17.21 14.18
N GLY A 66 -16.00 18.48 13.87
CA GLY A 66 -16.24 19.62 14.73
C GLY A 66 -17.71 20.06 14.82
N ARG A 67 -17.94 21.07 15.66
CA ARG A 67 -19.29 21.67 15.82
C ARG A 67 -19.75 22.30 14.50
N GLY A 68 -21.00 21.99 14.09
CA GLY A 68 -21.57 22.47 12.84
C GLY A 68 -21.22 21.63 11.61
N SER A 69 -20.48 20.52 11.77
CA SER A 69 -20.28 19.60 10.65
C SER A 69 -21.50 18.70 10.41
N PRO A 70 -21.85 18.40 9.15
CA PRO A 70 -22.94 17.49 8.83
C PRO A 70 -22.74 16.08 9.44
N ILE A 71 -21.48 15.64 9.57
CA ILE A 71 -21.13 14.33 10.15
C ILE A 71 -21.53 14.29 11.63
N ARG A 72 -21.21 15.34 12.38
CA ARG A 72 -21.57 15.43 13.80
C ARG A 72 -23.08 15.51 14.01
N GLU A 73 -23.77 16.29 13.19
CA GLU A 73 -25.23 16.40 13.26
C GLU A 73 -25.94 15.08 12.97
N TRP A 74 -25.40 14.31 12.02
CA TRP A 74 -25.95 13.01 11.64
C TRP A 74 -25.64 11.92 12.68
N LEU A 75 -24.41 11.85 13.20
CA LEU A 75 -24.00 10.87 14.20
C LEU A 75 -24.47 11.22 15.61
N ARG A 76 -24.74 12.49 15.91
CA ARG A 76 -25.10 13.02 17.23
C ARG A 76 -24.08 12.67 18.34
N ILE A 77 -22.81 12.50 17.98
CA ILE A 77 -21.72 12.11 18.87
C ILE A 77 -20.63 13.18 18.85
N ASP A 78 -20.17 13.59 20.03
CA ASP A 78 -19.01 14.45 20.17
C ASP A 78 -17.74 13.60 20.17
N LEU A 79 -17.09 13.52 19.01
CA LEU A 79 -15.87 12.71 18.84
C LEU A 79 -14.58 13.48 19.18
N LEU A 80 -14.57 14.83 19.03
CA LEU A 80 -13.37 15.61 19.29
C LEU A 80 -12.90 15.46 20.75
N PHE A 81 -11.58 15.51 20.94
CA PHE A 81 -10.92 15.34 22.23
C PHE A 81 -11.21 14.00 22.91
N THR A 82 -11.45 12.97 22.11
CA THR A 82 -11.59 11.59 22.56
C THR A 82 -10.52 10.70 21.90
N TRP A 83 -10.24 9.56 22.50
CA TRP A 83 -9.31 8.58 21.92
C TRP A 83 -9.84 7.99 20.60
N GLN A 84 -11.15 7.96 20.42
CA GLN A 84 -11.80 7.51 19.17
C GLN A 84 -11.45 8.44 18.00
N ALA A 85 -11.41 9.77 18.24
CA ALA A 85 -10.94 10.72 17.23
C ALA A 85 -9.48 10.45 16.84
N GLY A 86 -8.64 10.11 17.80
CA GLY A 86 -7.26 9.68 17.54
C GLY A 86 -7.19 8.41 16.69
N ALA A 87 -8.07 7.43 16.94
CA ALA A 87 -8.15 6.21 16.14
C ALA A 87 -8.60 6.48 14.70
N ILE A 88 -9.57 7.37 14.51
CA ILE A 88 -10.02 7.81 13.17
C ILE A 88 -8.88 8.54 12.46
N ALA A 89 -8.16 9.43 13.13
CA ALA A 89 -7.04 10.16 12.56
C ALA A 89 -5.93 9.21 12.09
N SER A 90 -5.54 8.27 12.94
CA SER A 90 -4.55 7.23 12.62
C SER A 90 -5.00 6.37 11.44
N ALA A 91 -6.28 5.98 11.40
CA ALA A 91 -6.85 5.21 10.32
C ALA A 91 -6.82 5.99 8.98
N VAL A 92 -7.26 7.25 8.97
CA VAL A 92 -7.31 8.08 7.74
C VAL A 92 -5.92 8.30 7.16
N VAL A 93 -4.91 8.56 8.00
CA VAL A 93 -3.52 8.77 7.55
C VAL A 93 -2.89 7.48 7.01
N ALA A 94 -3.25 6.31 7.56
CA ALA A 94 -2.69 5.02 7.15
C ALA A 94 -3.50 4.31 6.06
N LEU A 95 -4.74 4.71 5.82
CA LEU A 95 -5.67 4.09 4.88
C LEU A 95 -5.14 3.99 3.44
N PRO A 96 -4.48 5.02 2.88
CA PRO A 96 -3.93 4.94 1.52
C PRO A 96 -2.96 3.78 1.34
N LEU A 97 -2.10 3.49 2.34
CA LEU A 97 -1.14 2.38 2.27
C LEU A 97 -1.85 1.04 2.11
N MET A 98 -2.94 0.83 2.85
CA MET A 98 -3.75 -0.39 2.72
C MET A 98 -4.42 -0.50 1.36
N VAL A 99 -4.99 0.61 0.87
CA VAL A 99 -5.64 0.66 -0.44
C VAL A 99 -4.66 0.32 -1.56
N GLU A 100 -3.50 0.99 -1.60
CA GLU A 100 -2.52 0.77 -2.67
C GLU A 100 -1.86 -0.61 -2.58
N SER A 101 -1.56 -1.11 -1.37
CA SER A 101 -1.04 -2.47 -1.19
C SER A 101 -2.04 -3.53 -1.63
N THR A 102 -3.32 -3.35 -1.33
CA THR A 102 -4.39 -4.25 -1.77
C THR A 102 -4.51 -4.24 -3.29
N ARG A 103 -4.49 -3.06 -3.93
CA ARG A 103 -4.54 -2.93 -5.39
C ARG A 103 -3.34 -3.61 -6.05
N ALA A 104 -2.14 -3.37 -5.55
CA ALA A 104 -0.92 -4.00 -6.04
C ALA A 104 -0.95 -5.52 -5.88
N ALA A 105 -1.40 -6.03 -4.72
CA ALA A 105 -1.50 -7.46 -4.47
C ALA A 105 -2.49 -8.15 -5.42
N ILE A 106 -3.63 -7.52 -5.71
CA ILE A 106 -4.62 -8.01 -6.66
C ILE A 106 -4.09 -7.96 -8.10
N ALA A 107 -3.39 -6.88 -8.47
CA ALA A 107 -2.82 -6.72 -9.80
C ALA A 107 -1.71 -7.74 -10.12
N ASN A 108 -1.05 -8.28 -9.09
CA ASN A 108 -0.02 -9.33 -9.22
C ASN A 108 -0.59 -10.76 -9.39
N VAL A 109 -1.91 -10.94 -9.28
CA VAL A 109 -2.54 -12.24 -9.55
C VAL A 109 -2.59 -12.47 -11.07
N SER A 110 -2.15 -13.66 -11.52
CA SER A 110 -2.13 -14.00 -12.95
C SER A 110 -3.54 -13.92 -13.56
N PRO A 111 -3.73 -13.13 -14.64
CA PRO A 111 -5.01 -13.03 -15.34
C PRO A 111 -5.47 -14.35 -15.94
N GLU A 112 -4.54 -15.27 -16.31
CA GLU A 112 -4.85 -16.58 -16.88
C GLU A 112 -5.61 -17.45 -15.88
N LEU A 113 -5.25 -17.40 -14.57
CA LEU A 113 -5.95 -18.17 -13.54
C LEU A 113 -7.39 -17.68 -13.36
N GLU A 114 -7.61 -16.38 -13.42
CA GLU A 114 -8.95 -15.80 -13.36
C GLU A 114 -9.77 -16.13 -14.63
N ALA A 115 -9.14 -16.07 -15.82
CA ALA A 115 -9.78 -16.42 -17.08
C ALA A 115 -10.18 -17.90 -17.12
N ALA A 116 -9.29 -18.80 -16.68
CA ALA A 116 -9.58 -20.24 -16.59
C ALA A 116 -10.80 -20.53 -15.68
N ALA A 117 -10.90 -19.83 -14.54
CA ALA A 117 -12.05 -19.99 -13.65
C ALA A 117 -13.35 -19.50 -14.30
N ARG A 118 -13.32 -18.39 -15.04
CA ARG A 118 -14.49 -17.89 -15.78
C ARG A 118 -14.94 -18.88 -16.87
N THR A 119 -14.00 -19.52 -17.58
CA THR A 119 -14.34 -20.56 -18.57
C THR A 119 -14.97 -21.81 -17.96
N LEU A 120 -14.66 -22.08 -16.69
CA LEU A 120 -15.29 -23.15 -15.89
C LEU A 120 -16.65 -22.73 -15.28
N GLY A 121 -17.16 -21.54 -15.61
CA GLY A 121 -18.47 -21.07 -15.18
C GLY A 121 -18.49 -20.32 -13.85
N SER A 122 -17.33 -19.96 -13.28
CA SER A 122 -17.30 -19.16 -12.04
C SER A 122 -17.75 -17.72 -12.29
N THR A 123 -18.58 -17.21 -11.37
CA THR A 123 -19.01 -15.81 -11.37
C THR A 123 -17.90 -14.88 -10.87
N GLU A 124 -17.96 -13.57 -11.20
CA GLU A 124 -16.95 -12.60 -10.76
C GLU A 124 -16.75 -12.56 -9.23
N PRO A 125 -17.78 -12.61 -8.37
CA PRO A 125 -17.58 -12.73 -6.93
C PRO A 125 -16.87 -14.04 -6.52
N GLU A 126 -17.17 -15.16 -7.18
CA GLU A 126 -16.51 -16.44 -6.89
C GLU A 126 -15.03 -16.40 -7.29
N VAL A 127 -14.69 -15.83 -8.44
CA VAL A 127 -13.30 -15.61 -8.86
C VAL A 127 -12.57 -14.75 -7.81
N LEU A 128 -13.19 -13.66 -7.36
CA LEU A 128 -12.60 -12.78 -6.35
C LEU A 128 -12.31 -13.53 -5.04
N TRP A 129 -13.32 -14.24 -4.49
CA TRP A 129 -13.21 -14.84 -3.16
C TRP A 129 -12.42 -16.15 -3.15
N ARG A 130 -12.50 -16.96 -4.21
CA ARG A 130 -11.90 -18.31 -4.26
C ARG A 130 -10.52 -18.33 -4.92
N ILE A 131 -10.18 -17.32 -5.74
CA ILE A 131 -8.92 -17.28 -6.50
C ILE A 131 -8.12 -16.04 -6.15
N THR A 132 -8.64 -14.84 -6.44
CA THR A 132 -7.87 -13.60 -6.33
C THR A 132 -7.45 -13.31 -4.89
N LEU A 133 -8.39 -13.25 -3.94
CA LEU A 133 -8.07 -12.93 -2.53
C LEU A 133 -7.17 -13.97 -1.88
N PRO A 134 -7.38 -15.29 -2.06
CA PRO A 134 -6.44 -16.28 -1.55
C PRO A 134 -5.04 -16.19 -2.14
N LEU A 135 -4.88 -15.82 -3.42
CA LEU A 135 -3.57 -15.61 -4.03
C LEU A 135 -2.94 -14.29 -3.60
N ALA A 136 -3.74 -13.24 -3.45
CA ALA A 136 -3.29 -11.91 -3.03
C ALA A 136 -3.10 -11.76 -1.50
N HIS A 137 -3.56 -12.72 -0.68
CA HIS A 137 -3.68 -12.56 0.78
C HIS A 137 -2.39 -12.13 1.46
N ARG A 138 -1.23 -12.64 1.02
CA ARG A 138 0.06 -12.30 1.62
C ARG A 138 0.44 -10.83 1.39
N GLY A 139 0.29 -10.34 0.15
CA GLY A 139 0.52 -8.94 -0.16
C GLY A 139 -0.46 -8.01 0.57
N ILE A 140 -1.72 -8.44 0.72
CA ILE A 140 -2.72 -7.73 1.53
C ILE A 140 -2.31 -7.68 3.00
N LEU A 141 -1.86 -8.82 3.58
CA LEU A 141 -1.39 -8.87 4.98
C LEU A 141 -0.12 -8.03 5.21
N ALA A 142 0.81 -8.04 4.26
CA ALA A 142 2.00 -7.18 4.32
C ALA A 142 1.61 -5.70 4.29
N GLY A 143 0.72 -5.31 3.38
CA GLY A 143 0.17 -3.96 3.31
C GLY A 143 -0.59 -3.54 4.56
N PHE A 144 -1.36 -4.45 5.15
CA PHE A 144 -2.03 -4.23 6.43
C PHE A 144 -1.03 -3.97 7.55
N GLY A 145 0.00 -4.81 7.69
CA GLY A 145 1.04 -4.64 8.70
C GLY A 145 1.77 -3.30 8.56
N LEU A 146 2.10 -2.89 7.33
CA LEU A 146 2.72 -1.59 7.05
C LEU A 146 1.79 -0.42 7.43
N SER A 147 0.49 -0.54 7.12
CA SER A 147 -0.52 0.46 7.47
C SER A 147 -0.69 0.59 8.99
N VAL A 148 -0.70 -0.54 9.71
CA VAL A 148 -0.74 -0.55 11.18
C VAL A 148 0.50 0.12 11.78
N ALA A 149 1.68 -0.19 11.26
CA ALA A 149 2.93 0.45 11.70
C ALA A 149 2.91 1.98 11.46
N ARG A 150 2.37 2.42 10.31
CA ARG A 150 2.19 3.85 10.00
C ARG A 150 1.20 4.52 10.97
N GLY A 151 0.08 3.86 11.27
CA GLY A 151 -0.95 4.36 12.19
C GLY A 151 -0.47 4.42 13.65
N LEU A 152 0.33 3.44 14.10
CA LEU A 152 0.92 3.42 15.44
C LEU A 152 1.80 4.66 15.70
N GLY A 153 2.54 5.10 14.70
CA GLY A 153 3.42 6.28 14.77
C GLY A 153 2.70 7.60 14.53
N GLU A 154 1.37 7.63 14.43
CA GLU A 154 0.66 8.87 14.16
C GLU A 154 0.67 9.81 15.36
N PHE A 155 1.06 11.06 15.07
CA PHE A 155 1.22 12.11 16.07
C PHE A 155 0.42 13.37 15.69
N GLY A 156 0.68 13.94 14.52
CA GLY A 156 0.22 15.26 14.12
C GLY A 156 -1.29 15.37 13.97
N ALA A 157 -1.92 14.42 13.26
CA ALA A 157 -3.35 14.42 13.10
C ALA A 157 -4.06 14.08 14.41
N THR A 158 -3.49 13.13 15.19
CA THR A 158 -4.03 12.77 16.51
C THR A 158 -3.98 13.96 17.48
N LEU A 159 -2.88 14.71 17.52
CA LEU A 159 -2.77 15.91 18.36
C LEU A 159 -3.86 16.94 18.03
N MET A 160 -4.15 17.14 16.74
CA MET A 160 -5.15 18.12 16.29
C MET A 160 -6.58 17.76 16.71
N VAL A 161 -6.97 16.48 16.61
CA VAL A 161 -8.37 16.07 16.84
C VAL A 161 -8.64 15.52 18.24
N ALA A 162 -7.66 14.89 18.88
CA ALA A 162 -7.79 14.27 20.18
C ALA A 162 -7.11 15.08 21.31
N GLY A 163 -6.11 15.90 20.96
CA GLY A 163 -5.26 16.59 21.92
C GLY A 163 -4.33 15.63 22.67
N SER A 164 -3.59 16.16 23.65
CA SER A 164 -2.71 15.38 24.53
C SER A 164 -3.20 15.47 25.97
N ILE A 165 -4.26 14.73 26.32
CA ILE A 165 -4.84 14.71 27.66
C ILE A 165 -4.37 13.47 28.41
N PRO A 166 -3.54 13.59 29.46
CA PRO A 166 -3.04 12.46 30.23
C PRO A 166 -4.18 11.54 30.73
N GLY A 167 -4.02 10.24 30.50
CA GLY A 167 -5.00 9.24 30.90
C GLY A 167 -6.28 9.16 30.04
N ARG A 168 -6.46 10.03 29.03
CA ARG A 168 -7.67 10.06 28.17
C ARG A 168 -7.37 9.95 26.68
N THR A 169 -6.42 10.75 26.17
CA THR A 169 -6.14 10.82 24.73
C THR A 169 -4.64 10.80 24.41
N GLN A 170 -3.77 10.87 25.43
CA GLN A 170 -2.33 10.92 25.28
C GLN A 170 -1.77 9.57 24.86
N THR A 171 -1.59 9.38 23.56
CA THR A 171 -0.90 8.23 22.99
C THR A 171 0.61 8.25 23.28
N LEU A 172 1.32 7.17 23.00
CA LEU A 172 2.76 7.07 23.26
C LEU A 172 3.58 8.14 22.51
N PRO A 173 3.35 8.42 21.20
CA PRO A 173 4.00 9.54 20.50
C PRO A 173 3.73 10.90 21.17
N LEU A 174 2.51 11.15 21.62
CA LEU A 174 2.14 12.37 22.31
C LEU A 174 2.84 12.48 23.69
N ALA A 175 2.90 11.37 24.42
CA ALA A 175 3.59 11.31 25.70
C ALA A 175 5.11 11.54 25.60
N ILE A 176 5.73 11.00 24.52
CA ILE A 176 7.14 11.27 24.21
C ILE A 176 7.35 12.76 23.97
N TYR A 177 6.53 13.37 23.13
CA TYR A 177 6.60 14.80 22.82
C TYR A 177 6.49 15.65 24.10
N ASP A 178 5.48 15.40 24.93
CA ASP A 178 5.26 16.13 26.17
C ASP A 178 6.43 15.94 27.16
N ALA A 179 6.99 14.72 27.26
CA ALA A 179 8.13 14.44 28.12
C ALA A 179 9.39 15.22 27.68
N VAL A 180 9.61 15.35 26.37
CA VAL A 180 10.70 16.17 25.81
C VAL A 180 10.48 17.64 26.10
N GLN A 181 9.28 18.17 25.92
CA GLN A 181 8.94 19.57 26.24
C GLN A 181 9.13 19.90 27.71
N MET A 182 8.85 18.93 28.59
CA MET A 182 9.09 19.05 30.03
C MET A 182 10.54 18.76 30.46
N GLN A 183 11.46 18.54 29.51
CA GLN A 183 12.87 18.18 29.73
C GLN A 183 13.06 16.88 30.55
N ARG A 184 12.07 15.99 30.56
CA ARG A 184 12.13 14.68 31.24
C ARG A 184 12.74 13.61 30.31
N TYR A 185 13.99 13.83 29.89
CA TYR A 185 14.65 12.99 28.87
C TYR A 185 14.76 11.51 29.26
N GLY A 186 14.94 11.19 30.56
CA GLY A 186 14.99 9.79 30.99
C GLY A 186 13.67 9.05 30.73
N LEU A 187 12.53 9.72 30.97
CA LEU A 187 11.20 9.18 30.68
C LEU A 187 10.95 9.09 29.18
N ALA A 188 11.32 10.14 28.42
CA ALA A 188 11.20 10.17 26.97
C ALA A 188 11.99 9.02 26.34
N ASN A 189 13.25 8.82 26.73
CA ASN A 189 14.11 7.76 26.20
C ASN A 189 13.53 6.35 26.44
N ALA A 190 12.98 6.09 27.65
CA ALA A 190 12.35 4.81 27.93
C ALA A 190 11.12 4.55 27.03
N MET A 191 10.28 5.58 26.80
CA MET A 191 9.13 5.48 25.89
C MET A 191 9.55 5.32 24.42
N VAL A 192 10.60 6.02 23.98
CA VAL A 192 11.18 5.88 22.63
C VAL A 192 11.70 4.48 22.41
N LEU A 193 12.48 3.92 23.35
CA LEU A 193 12.98 2.55 23.23
C LEU A 193 11.84 1.52 23.12
N MET A 194 10.81 1.68 23.94
CA MET A 194 9.63 0.80 23.88
C MET A 194 8.90 0.93 22.55
N MET A 195 8.67 2.13 22.06
CA MET A 195 8.02 2.36 20.76
C MET A 195 8.84 1.80 19.60
N THR A 196 10.17 1.97 19.63
CA THR A 196 11.10 1.42 18.65
C THR A 196 11.06 -0.10 18.63
N ALA A 197 11.02 -0.74 19.82
CA ALA A 197 10.91 -2.19 19.93
C ALA A 197 9.59 -2.72 19.34
N ILE A 198 8.47 -2.04 19.60
CA ILE A 198 7.16 -2.39 19.04
C ILE A 198 7.17 -2.24 17.52
N ALA A 199 7.67 -1.10 17.00
CA ALA A 199 7.75 -0.85 15.57
C ALA A 199 8.67 -1.85 14.86
N PHE A 200 9.82 -2.18 15.47
CA PHE A 200 10.73 -3.20 14.94
C PHE A 200 10.08 -4.58 14.89
N ALA A 201 9.41 -5.00 15.96
CA ALA A 201 8.71 -6.28 16.01
C ALA A 201 7.62 -6.37 14.93
N LEU A 202 6.85 -5.30 14.72
CA LEU A 202 5.82 -5.20 13.70
C LEU A 202 6.41 -5.31 12.29
N LEU A 203 7.45 -4.55 11.97
CA LEU A 203 8.13 -4.58 10.67
C LEU A 203 8.82 -5.92 10.42
N TRP A 204 9.45 -6.50 11.44
CA TRP A 204 10.04 -7.83 11.32
C TRP A 204 8.99 -8.91 11.02
N TRP A 205 7.84 -8.84 11.69
CA TRP A 205 6.72 -9.73 11.43
C TRP A 205 6.19 -9.60 9.99
N VAL A 206 6.01 -8.36 9.49
CA VAL A 206 5.61 -8.09 8.10
C VAL A 206 6.61 -8.68 7.11
N ARG A 207 7.90 -8.43 7.30
CA ARG A 207 8.96 -8.98 6.44
C ARG A 207 9.03 -10.50 6.48
N HIS A 208 8.77 -11.11 7.63
CA HIS A 208 8.72 -12.57 7.74
C HIS A 208 7.56 -13.17 6.94
N LEU A 209 6.43 -12.46 6.85
CA LEU A 209 5.32 -12.86 5.98
C LEU A 209 5.69 -12.77 4.50
N GLU A 210 6.43 -11.73 4.10
CA GLU A 210 6.89 -11.53 2.72
C GLU A 210 7.95 -12.56 2.30
N SER A 211 8.91 -12.86 3.17
CA SER A 211 10.03 -13.74 2.85
C SER A 211 9.62 -15.18 2.50
N LYS A 212 8.47 -15.62 2.99
CA LYS A 212 7.87 -16.90 2.60
C LYS A 212 7.25 -16.86 1.19
N GLN A 213 7.38 -15.74 0.45
CA GLN A 213 6.75 -15.54 -0.85
C GLN A 213 7.66 -15.77 -2.05
N SER A 214 8.97 -15.99 -1.88
CA SER A 214 9.80 -16.35 -3.02
C SER A 214 9.54 -17.79 -3.46
N PRO A 215 8.57 -18.04 -4.39
CA PRO A 215 8.81 -19.08 -5.35
C PRO A 215 9.89 -18.47 -6.25
N SER A 216 11.02 -19.13 -6.36
CA SER A 216 11.94 -19.04 -7.44
C SER A 216 11.19 -18.69 -8.75
N GLN A 217 11.12 -17.41 -9.10
CA GLN A 217 11.18 -17.03 -10.48
C GLN A 217 12.63 -17.32 -10.87
N SER A 218 12.91 -18.60 -11.06
CA SER A 218 13.96 -18.94 -11.99
C SER A 218 13.60 -18.15 -13.25
N PRO A 219 14.47 -17.24 -13.77
CA PRO A 219 14.35 -16.85 -15.15
C PRO A 219 14.16 -18.20 -15.88
N ILE A 220 13.14 -18.29 -16.74
CA ILE A 220 13.06 -19.39 -17.69
C ILE A 220 14.45 -19.39 -18.29
N ALA A 221 15.29 -20.29 -17.82
CA ALA A 221 16.55 -20.56 -18.47
C ALA A 221 16.08 -21.06 -19.84
N ILE A 222 16.11 -20.16 -20.80
CA ILE A 222 15.99 -20.50 -22.22
C ILE A 222 17.03 -21.59 -22.34
N ARG A 223 16.56 -22.82 -22.52
CA ARG A 223 17.43 -23.98 -22.58
C ARG A 223 18.48 -23.69 -23.63
N PRO A 224 19.78 -23.68 -23.31
CA PRO A 224 20.84 -23.47 -24.29
C PRO A 224 20.84 -24.56 -25.40
N GLU A 225 20.05 -25.62 -25.22
CA GLU A 225 19.81 -26.67 -26.21
C GLU A 225 19.05 -26.20 -27.46
N ILE A 226 18.15 -25.17 -27.32
CA ILE A 226 17.41 -24.68 -28.51
C ILE A 226 18.33 -23.85 -29.41
N ASP A 227 19.24 -23.05 -28.81
CA ASP A 227 20.20 -22.27 -29.61
C ASP A 227 21.21 -23.18 -30.31
N SER A 228 21.61 -24.31 -29.70
CA SER A 228 22.54 -25.27 -30.32
C SER A 228 21.88 -26.09 -31.44
N GLU A 229 20.58 -26.38 -31.37
CA GLU A 229 19.85 -27.05 -32.46
C GLU A 229 19.61 -26.10 -33.65
N ILE A 230 19.29 -24.85 -33.40
CA ILE A 230 19.10 -23.83 -34.44
C ILE A 230 20.42 -23.51 -35.13
N ASP A 231 21.54 -23.37 -34.38
CA ASP A 231 22.86 -23.15 -34.96
C ASP A 231 23.40 -24.35 -35.74
N LEU A 232 23.02 -25.59 -35.40
CA LEU A 232 23.37 -26.78 -36.15
C LEU A 232 22.54 -26.91 -37.45
N GLU A 233 21.27 -26.51 -37.43
CA GLU A 233 20.40 -26.53 -38.60
C GLU A 233 20.79 -25.45 -39.61
N ILE A 234 21.11 -24.24 -39.16
CA ILE A 234 21.57 -23.13 -40.00
C ILE A 234 22.94 -23.45 -40.64
N ASN A 235 23.89 -24.03 -39.86
CA ASN A 235 25.21 -24.38 -40.40
C ASN A 235 25.20 -25.63 -41.34
N SER A 236 24.18 -26.47 -41.28
CA SER A 236 24.06 -27.62 -42.17
C SER A 236 23.51 -27.27 -43.56
N GLU A 237 22.80 -26.15 -43.69
CA GLU A 237 22.26 -25.66 -44.95
C GLU A 237 23.18 -24.70 -45.72
N VAL A 238 24.22 -24.15 -45.09
CA VAL A 238 25.19 -23.28 -45.76
C VAL A 238 26.29 -24.13 -46.43
N ASN A 239 26.15 -24.41 -47.70
CA ASN A 239 27.18 -25.01 -48.50
C ASN A 239 28.30 -24.00 -48.78
N PRO A 240 29.54 -24.18 -48.26
CA PRO A 240 30.60 -23.19 -48.39
C PRO A 240 31.14 -23.02 -49.83
N ASP A 241 30.73 -23.86 -50.79
CA ASP A 241 31.23 -23.86 -52.16
C ASP A 241 30.28 -23.22 -53.18
N GLU A 242 29.16 -22.62 -52.75
CA GLU A 242 28.21 -21.97 -53.66
C GLU A 242 28.52 -20.48 -53.77
N PRO A 243 28.91 -19.96 -54.99
CA PRO A 243 29.20 -18.54 -55.16
C PRO A 243 27.91 -17.73 -55.01
N ILE A 244 27.89 -16.77 -54.12
CA ILE A 244 26.79 -15.81 -53.88
C ILE A 244 26.56 -15.00 -55.16
N GLY A 245 25.65 -15.49 -55.99
CA GLY A 245 25.21 -14.81 -57.21
C GLY A 245 24.40 -13.56 -56.88
N GLY A 246 24.92 -12.43 -57.34
CA GLY A 246 24.31 -11.18 -57.68
C GLY A 246 22.99 -10.76 -57.05
N TYR A 247 23.06 -9.96 -56.00
CA TYR A 247 21.97 -9.04 -55.71
C TYR A 247 22.21 -7.70 -56.44
N SER A 248 21.39 -7.54 -57.49
CA SER A 248 21.24 -6.30 -58.26
C SER A 248 20.79 -5.14 -57.33
N GLU A 249 21.45 -4.03 -57.46
CA GLU A 249 21.07 -2.71 -56.93
C GLU A 249 19.60 -2.38 -57.23
N ALA A 250 18.78 -2.37 -56.22
CA ALA A 250 17.54 -1.60 -56.19
C ALA A 250 17.23 -1.22 -54.71
N ALA A 251 17.83 -0.13 -54.28
CA ALA A 251 17.48 0.51 -53.00
C ALA A 251 16.12 1.23 -53.13
N PRO A 252 15.11 0.92 -52.35
CA PRO A 252 13.99 1.84 -52.20
C PRO A 252 14.35 2.94 -51.19
N GLN A 253 14.40 4.17 -51.69
CA GLN A 253 14.42 5.39 -50.88
C GLN A 253 13.12 5.49 -50.12
N LEU A 254 13.16 5.32 -48.78
CA LEU A 254 12.04 5.55 -47.89
C LEU A 254 12.54 6.06 -46.52
N TYR A 255 12.98 7.35 -46.48
CA TYR A 255 12.87 8.17 -45.29
C TYR A 255 12.76 9.65 -45.71
N PRO A 256 11.64 10.34 -45.48
CA PRO A 256 11.61 11.80 -45.57
C PRO A 256 12.19 12.41 -44.29
N GLU A 257 13.26 13.18 -44.44
CA GLU A 257 13.78 14.09 -43.42
C GLU A 257 12.67 15.04 -42.96
N ARG A 258 12.27 14.97 -41.69
CA ARG A 258 11.56 16.08 -41.04
C ARG A 258 12.56 17.00 -40.39
N SER A 259 12.80 18.13 -41.06
CA SER A 259 13.44 19.31 -40.53
C SER A 259 12.78 19.77 -39.24
N PHE A 260 13.53 19.76 -38.13
CA PHE A 260 13.25 20.60 -36.98
C PHE A 260 13.78 22.01 -37.26
N GLN A 261 12.90 22.99 -37.46
CA GLN A 261 13.18 24.41 -37.28
C GLN A 261 12.21 24.97 -36.25
N ARG A 262 12.83 25.55 -35.21
CA ARG A 262 12.39 26.50 -34.16
C ARG A 262 11.43 26.02 -33.13
#